data_77897514d34029482c123f12bfd02ed4
#
_entry.id   77897514d34029482c123f12bfd02ed4
#
_cell.length_a   1.000
_cell.length_b   1.000
_cell.length_c   1.000
_cell.angle_alpha   90.00
_cell.angle_beta   90.00
_cell.angle_gamma   90.00
#
_symmetry.space_group_name_H-M   'P 1'
#
loop_
_entity.id
_entity.type
_entity.pdbx_description
1 polymer ?
#
loop_
_entity_poly.entity_id
_entity_poly.type
_entity_poly.pdbx_seq_one_letter_code
_entity_poly.pdbx_strand_id
1 'polypeptide(L)' 'MRLDKFLCDNNIGTRSQVKEYIKKGQVTVNDQIIKKPETKVNEETDTVVCQGQPIHYRKYVYYKRICSR' A
#
# COMPACT_ATOMS: atom_id res chain seq x y z
N MET A 1 8.70 -5.84 -3.28
CA MET A 1 8.20 -4.50 -3.68
C MET A 1 8.46 -3.52 -2.55
N ARG A 2 8.85 -2.31 -2.88
CA ARG A 2 9.09 -1.30 -1.85
C ARG A 2 7.78 -0.71 -1.35
N LEU A 3 7.75 -0.34 -0.10
CA LEU A 3 6.55 0.21 0.52
C LEU A 3 6.07 1.48 -0.18
N ASP A 4 7.00 2.37 -0.53
CA ASP A 4 6.63 3.61 -1.21
C ASP A 4 5.99 3.33 -2.57
N LYS A 5 6.54 2.36 -3.30
CA LYS A 5 5.97 1.99 -4.59
C LYS A 5 4.59 1.36 -4.41
N PHE A 6 4.45 0.52 -3.40
CA PHE A 6 3.17 -0.10 -3.10
C PHE A 6 2.08 0.97 -2.91
N LEU A 7 2.38 1.97 -2.12
CA LEU A 7 1.42 3.03 -1.83
C LEU A 7 1.16 3.90 -3.06
N CYS A 8 2.20 4.20 -3.84
CA CYS A 8 2.02 4.99 -5.05
C CYS A 8 1.15 4.27 -6.06
N ASP A 9 1.35 2.98 -6.21
CA ASP A 9 0.59 2.18 -7.16
C ASP A 9 -0.89 2.10 -6.76
N ASN A 10 -1.18 2.29 -5.48
CA ASN A 10 -2.54 2.28 -4.99
C ASN A 10 -3.17 3.67 -4.94
N ASN A 11 -2.52 4.65 -5.55
CA ASN A 11 -3.06 6.01 -5.64
C ASN A 11 -3.32 6.64 -4.27
N ILE A 12 -2.49 6.32 -3.31
CA ILE A 12 -2.59 6.92 -1.97
C ILE A 12 -2.20 8.39 -2.03
N GLY A 13 -1.25 8.70 -2.92
CA GLY A 13 -0.79 10.06 -3.10
C GLY A 13 0.44 10.10 -3.97
N THR A 14 1.03 11.28 -4.10
CA THR A 14 2.29 11.41 -4.82
C THR A 14 3.40 10.77 -3.99
N ARG A 15 4.57 10.59 -4.61
CA ARG A 15 5.70 10.02 -3.90
C ARG A 15 6.06 10.85 -2.67
N SER A 16 5.98 12.16 -2.80
CA SER A 16 6.25 13.04 -1.68
C SER A 16 5.24 12.82 -0.55
N GLN A 17 3.97 12.72 -0.90
CA GLN A 17 2.93 12.49 0.09
C GLN A 17 3.08 11.13 0.75
N VAL A 18 3.40 10.12 -0.03
CA VAL A 18 3.58 8.78 0.49
C VAL A 18 4.73 8.74 1.49
N LYS A 19 5.84 9.39 1.15
CA LYS A 19 6.98 9.46 2.07
C LYS A 19 6.60 10.17 3.35
N GLU A 20 5.80 11.21 3.23
CA GLU A 20 5.31 11.97 4.36
C GLU A 20 4.51 11.07 5.30
N TYR A 21 3.55 10.32 4.74
CA TYR A 21 2.74 9.39 5.53
C TYR A 21 3.61 8.37 6.26
N ILE A 22 4.60 7.85 5.57
CA ILE A 22 5.49 6.85 6.17
C ILE A 22 6.29 7.48 7.32
N LYS A 23 6.82 8.68 7.09
CA LYS A 23 7.60 9.37 8.12
C LYS A 23 6.78 9.66 9.37
N LYS A 24 5.53 10.02 9.18
CA LYS A 24 4.64 10.35 10.30
C LYS A 24 4.12 9.12 11.03
N GLY A 25 4.46 7.94 10.55
CA GLY A 25 3.98 6.72 11.18
C GLY A 25 2.53 6.41 10.90
N GLN A 26 2.00 6.95 9.81
CA GLN A 26 0.62 6.69 9.42
C GLN A 26 0.47 5.43 8.59
N VAL A 27 1.58 4.82 8.22
CA VAL A 27 1.58 3.58 7.43
C VAL A 27 2.06 2.45 8.31
N THR A 28 1.30 1.37 8.33
CA THR A 28 1.68 0.18 9.08
C THR A 28 1.71 -1.02 8.15
N VAL A 29 2.60 -1.95 8.45
CA VAL A 29 2.69 -3.22 7.75
C VAL A 29 2.58 -4.31 8.80
N ASN A 30 1.59 -5.18 8.67
CA ASN A 30 1.31 -6.24 9.65
C ASN A 30 1.16 -5.66 11.07
N ASP A 31 0.45 -4.54 11.17
CA ASP A 31 0.19 -3.84 12.42
C ASP A 31 1.44 -3.23 13.06
N GLN A 32 2.51 -3.09 12.27
CA GLN A 32 3.74 -2.46 12.74
C GLN A 32 3.98 -1.16 12.01
N ILE A 33 4.22 -0.11 12.76
CA ILE A 33 4.49 1.21 12.17
C ILE A 33 5.83 1.16 11.45
N ILE A 34 5.81 1.48 10.18
CA ILE A 34 6.99 1.51 9.33
C ILE A 34 7.26 2.97 8.96
N LYS A 35 8.46 3.42 9.24
CA LYS A 35 8.84 4.81 8.94
C LYS A 35 9.86 4.92 7.82
N LYS A 36 10.20 3.81 7.18
CA LYS A 36 11.17 3.80 6.10
C LYS A 36 10.47 3.46 4.79
N PRO A 37 10.49 4.36 3.82
CA PRO A 37 9.83 4.10 2.53
C PRO A 37 10.48 2.99 1.72
N GLU A 38 11.76 2.72 1.98
CA GLU A 38 12.47 1.67 1.26
C GLU A 38 12.21 0.28 1.81
N THR A 39 11.43 0.18 2.88
CA THR A 39 11.09 -1.11 3.47
C THR A 39 10.41 -2.00 2.44
N LYS A 40 10.88 -3.22 2.31
CA LYS A 40 10.28 -4.17 1.38
C LYS A 40 9.03 -4.78 1.98
N VAL A 41 8.01 -4.87 1.18
CA VAL A 41 6.75 -5.51 1.57
C VAL A 41 6.34 -6.50 0.48
N ASN A 42 5.56 -7.48 0.89
CA ASN A 42 5.04 -8.47 -0.04
C ASN A 42 3.56 -8.16 -0.26
N GLU A 43 3.21 -7.80 -1.48
CA GLU A 43 1.84 -7.41 -1.81
C GLU A 43 0.85 -8.55 -1.69
N GLU A 44 1.34 -9.79 -1.58
CA GLU A 44 0.47 -10.94 -1.46
C GLU A 44 0.23 -11.39 -0.03
N THR A 45 1.22 -11.23 0.83
CA THR A 45 1.12 -11.74 2.20
C THR A 45 1.12 -10.66 3.26
N ASP A 46 1.80 -9.56 2.99
CA ASP A 46 1.88 -8.46 3.95
C ASP A 46 0.63 -7.60 3.88
N THR A 47 0.13 -7.21 5.04
CA THR A 47 -1.01 -6.33 5.13
C THR A 47 -0.53 -4.91 5.37
N VAL A 48 -0.81 -4.02 4.44
CA VAL A 48 -0.41 -2.63 4.54
C VAL A 48 -1.64 -1.79 4.88
N VAL A 49 -1.50 -0.96 5.90
CA VAL A 49 -2.58 -0.08 6.33
C VAL A 49 -2.04 1.34 6.29
N CYS A 50 -2.81 2.24 5.70
CA CYS A 50 -2.45 3.65 5.64
C CYS A 50 -3.59 4.48 6.20
N GLN A 51 -3.27 5.30 7.19
CA GLN A 51 -4.26 6.15 7.86
C GLN A 51 -5.46 5.37 8.38
N GLY A 52 -5.21 4.17 8.86
CA GLY A 52 -6.24 3.33 9.42
C GLY A 52 -7.08 2.58 8.40
N GLN A 53 -6.71 2.66 7.13
CA GLN A 53 -7.44 1.96 6.07
C GLN A 53 -6.57 0.87 5.45
N PRO A 54 -7.07 -0.33 5.32
CA PRO A 54 -6.30 -1.41 4.68
C PRO A 54 -6.13 -1.13 3.20
N ILE A 55 -4.92 -1.33 2.71
CA ILE A 55 -4.58 -1.12 1.32
C ILE A 55 -4.30 -2.47 0.68
N HIS A 56 -4.97 -2.75 -0.42
CA HIS A 56 -4.79 -3.99 -1.14
C HIS A 56 -4.22 -3.71 -2.51
N TYR A 57 -3.14 -4.39 -2.85
CA TYR A 57 -2.52 -4.24 -4.14
C TYR A 57 -3.20 -5.17 -5.14
N ARG A 58 -3.59 -4.62 -6.29
CA ARG A 58 -4.21 -5.39 -7.35
C ARG A 58 -3.26 -5.49 -8.53
N LYS A 59 -2.83 -6.70 -8.81
CA LYS A 59 -1.91 -6.92 -9.92
C LYS A 59 -2.61 -6.82 -11.26
N TYR A 60 -3.88 -7.22 -11.31
CA TYR A 60 -4.63 -7.20 -12.55
C TYR A 60 -6.11 -7.10 -12.26
N VAL A 61 -6.84 -6.78 -13.29
CA VAL A 61 -8.29 -6.66 -13.17
C VAL A 61 -8.92 -7.68 -14.08
N TYR A 62 -9.82 -8.46 -13.63
CA TYR A 62 -10.42 -9.51 -14.35
C TYR A 62 -11.79 -9.51 -14.51
N TYR A 63 -11.61 -9.71 -14.58
CA TYR A 63 -12.47 -9.79 -14.63
C TYR A 63 -13.52 -9.90 -14.62
N LYS A 64 -13.78 -10.01 -14.64
CA LYS A 64 -14.47 -10.17 -14.39
C LYS A 64 -15.41 -10.08 -14.43
N ARG A 65 -15.48 -9.96 -14.54
CA ARG A 65 -16.19 -9.97 -14.45
C ARG A 65 -17.10 -10.10 -14.62
N ILE A 66 -17.07 -9.98 -14.53
CA ILE A 66 -17.81 -10.15 -14.57
C ILE A 66 -18.68 -10.19 -14.65
N CYS A 67 -18.78 -10.06 -14.51
CA CYS A 67 -19.47 -10.00 -14.45
C CYS A 67 -20.36 -9.88 -14.36
N SER A 68 -20.44 -9.70 -14.30
CA SER A 68 -21.11 -9.49 -14.10
C SER A 68 -21.96 -9.45 -14.19
N ARG A 69 -22.03 -9.25 -14.23
CA ARG A 69 -22.68 -9.23 -14.10
C ARG A 69 -23.20 -9.51 -14.01
#